data_9ada6e30e563d4b7d4606b6ed68eaa9c
#
_entry.id   9ada6e30e563d4b7d4606b6ed68eaa9c
#
_cell.length_a   1.000
_cell.length_b   1.000
_cell.length_c   1.000
_cell.angle_alpha   90.00
_cell.angle_beta   90.00
_cell.angle_gamma   90.00
#
_symmetry.space_group_name_H-M   'P 1'
#
loop_
_entity.id
_entity.type
_entity.pdbx_description
1 polymer ?
#
loop_
_entity_poly.entity_id
_entity_poly.type
_entity_poly.pdbx_seq_one_letter_code
_entity_poly.pdbx_strand_id
1 'polypeptide(L)' 'MAFFELRQYKVRRGKMKAWLKMFDEEIMPLQVSKGMVVCGMWHGETDPSVFVWMRRFNSEAERERICNA' A
#
# COMPACT_ATOMS: atom_id res chain seq x y z
N MET A 1 17.89 -10.41 3.49
CA MET A 1 17.21 -10.88 2.28
C MET A 1 15.98 -10.04 2.02
N ALA A 2 15.82 -9.58 0.78
CA ALA A 2 14.64 -8.80 0.42
C ALA A 2 13.40 -9.68 0.32
N PHE A 3 12.25 -9.11 0.65
CA PHE A 3 10.98 -9.82 0.51
C PHE A 3 9.89 -8.84 0.09
N PHE A 4 8.79 -9.39 -0.43
CA PHE A 4 7.64 -8.60 -0.85
C PHE A 4 6.46 -8.89 0.06
N GLU A 5 5.67 -7.86 0.33
CA GLU A 5 4.46 -7.99 1.11
C GLU A 5 3.28 -7.51 0.28
N LEU A 6 2.31 -8.37 0.09
CA LEU A 6 1.08 -8.03 -0.62
C LEU A 6 0.01 -7.69 0.41
N ARG A 7 -0.58 -6.51 0.27
CA ARG A 7 -1.65 -6.04 1.16
C ARG A 7 -2.94 -5.91 0.37
N GLN A 8 -4.01 -6.46 0.90
CA GLN A 8 -5.34 -6.41 0.27
C GLN A 8 -6.33 -5.78 1.22
N TYR A 9 -7.05 -4.78 0.72
CA TYR A 9 -8.08 -4.08 1.50
C TYR A 9 -9.41 -4.14 0.80
N LYS A 10 -10.48 -4.19 1.59
CA LYS A 10 -11.84 -3.99 1.10
C LYS A 10 -12.22 -2.55 1.37
N VAL A 11 -12.52 -1.81 0.32
CA VAL A 11 -12.93 -0.41 0.41
C VAL A 11 -14.46 -0.35 0.37
N ARG A 12 -15.06 0.48 1.21
CA ARG A 12 -16.51 0.63 1.25
C ARG A 12 -17.05 0.99 -0.12
N ARG A 13 -18.18 0.38 -0.49
CA ARG A 13 -18.81 0.61 -1.79
C ARG A 13 -19.02 2.11 -2.03
N GLY A 14 -18.64 2.56 -3.21
CA GLY A 14 -18.73 3.96 -3.61
C GLY A 14 -17.63 4.86 -3.07
N LYS A 15 -16.68 4.31 -2.31
CA LYS A 15 -15.59 5.09 -1.70
C LYS A 15 -14.22 4.86 -2.32
N MET A 16 -14.14 4.05 -3.38
CA MET A 16 -12.84 3.74 -3.99
C MET A 16 -12.15 4.98 -4.52
N LYS A 17 -12.87 5.89 -5.15
CA LYS A 17 -12.29 7.12 -5.69
C LYS A 17 -11.67 7.98 -4.58
N ALA A 18 -12.39 8.14 -3.48
CA ALA A 18 -11.89 8.88 -2.32
C ALA A 18 -10.70 8.17 -1.68
N TRP A 19 -10.74 6.83 -1.61
CA TRP A 19 -9.65 6.03 -1.08
C TRP A 19 -8.38 6.19 -1.93
N LEU A 20 -8.50 6.09 -3.25
CA LEU A 20 -7.36 6.21 -4.15
C LEU A 20 -6.72 7.60 -4.05
N LYS A 21 -7.53 8.64 -3.92
CA LYS A 21 -7.03 10.00 -3.77
C LYS A 21 -6.26 10.16 -2.46
N MET A 22 -6.84 9.68 -1.35
CA MET A 22 -6.18 9.74 -0.05
C MET A 22 -4.89 8.94 -0.05
N PHE A 23 -4.91 7.74 -0.62
CA PHE A 23 -3.76 6.87 -0.69
C PHE A 23 -2.61 7.54 -1.46
N ASP A 24 -2.93 8.10 -2.62
CA ASP A 24 -1.93 8.74 -3.48
C ASP A 24 -1.37 10.03 -2.86
N GLU A 25 -2.21 10.84 -2.24
CA GLU A 25 -1.81 12.14 -1.73
C GLU A 25 -1.21 12.11 -0.33
N GLU A 26 -1.63 11.17 0.51
CA GLU A 26 -1.24 11.13 1.92
C GLU A 26 -0.46 9.89 2.32
N ILE A 27 -0.96 8.72 1.98
CA ILE A 27 -0.35 7.46 2.43
C ILE A 27 0.95 7.16 1.68
N MET A 28 0.91 7.22 0.36
CA MET A 28 2.08 6.93 -0.47
C MET A 28 3.26 7.86 -0.18
N PRO A 29 3.09 9.19 -0.19
CA PRO A 29 4.21 10.07 0.09
C PRO A 29 4.81 9.85 1.47
N LEU A 30 3.97 9.61 2.47
CA LEU A 30 4.45 9.37 3.83
C LEU A 30 5.27 8.07 3.90
N GLN A 31 4.76 6.99 3.33
CA GLN A 31 5.45 5.70 3.37
C GLN A 31 6.76 5.73 2.58
N VAL A 32 6.75 6.34 1.40
CA VAL A 32 7.94 6.47 0.58
C VAL A 32 8.99 7.33 1.28
N SER A 33 8.58 8.38 1.97
CA SER A 33 9.51 9.25 2.70
C SER A 33 10.22 8.50 3.82
N LYS A 34 9.63 7.42 4.32
CA LYS A 34 10.22 6.58 5.36
C LYS A 34 11.10 5.47 4.78
N GLY A 35 11.25 5.41 3.46
CA GLY A 35 12.09 4.44 2.80
C GLY A 35 11.37 3.22 2.25
N MET A 36 10.04 3.21 2.28
CA MET A 36 9.29 2.09 1.72
C MET A 36 9.35 2.10 0.20
N VAL A 37 9.55 0.93 -0.39
CA VAL A 37 9.47 0.75 -1.84
C VAL A 37 8.12 0.13 -2.17
N VAL A 38 7.33 0.83 -2.98
CA VAL A 38 6.03 0.35 -3.45
C VAL A 38 6.21 -0.15 -4.87
N CYS A 39 5.95 -1.44 -5.09
CA CYS A 39 6.18 -2.09 -6.38
C CYS A 39 4.98 -1.95 -7.31
N GLY A 40 3.78 -1.76 -6.77
CA GLY A 40 2.60 -1.61 -7.58
C GLY A 40 1.35 -1.51 -6.73
N MET A 41 0.28 -1.07 -7.34
CA MET A 41 -1.03 -1.03 -6.70
C MET A 41 -2.11 -1.23 -7.76
N TRP A 42 -3.18 -1.91 -7.35
CA TRP A 42 -4.25 -2.32 -8.25
C TRP A 42 -5.59 -2.22 -7.55
N HIS A 43 -6.66 -2.01 -8.30
CA HIS A 43 -8.01 -2.20 -7.79
C HIS A 43 -8.70 -3.29 -8.62
N GLY A 44 -9.65 -3.99 -8.00
CA GLY A 44 -10.30 -5.11 -8.66
C GLY A 44 -11.12 -4.69 -9.87
N GLU A 45 -10.93 -5.41 -10.96
CA GLU A 45 -11.69 -5.17 -12.19
C GLU A 45 -13.11 -5.72 -12.08
N THR A 46 -13.23 -6.92 -11.50
CA THR A 46 -14.54 -7.56 -11.29
C THR A 46 -15.17 -7.20 -9.96
N ASP A 47 -14.36 -6.85 -8.97
CA ASP A 47 -14.84 -6.39 -7.66
C ASP A 47 -14.22 -5.02 -7.37
N PRO A 48 -14.94 -3.93 -7.63
CA PRO A 48 -14.39 -2.59 -7.46
C PRO A 48 -14.15 -2.18 -6.00
N SER A 49 -14.51 -3.01 -5.05
CA SER A 49 -14.24 -2.74 -3.64
C SER A 49 -12.86 -3.22 -3.20
N VAL A 50 -12.17 -4.00 -4.01
CA VAL A 50 -10.87 -4.56 -3.66
C VAL A 50 -9.75 -3.62 -4.08
N PHE A 51 -8.86 -3.32 -3.15
CA PHE A 51 -7.63 -2.57 -3.40
C PHE A 51 -6.45 -3.41 -2.94
N VAL A 52 -5.44 -3.53 -3.80
CA VAL A 52 -4.26 -4.36 -3.55
C VAL A 52 -3.02 -3.53 -3.82
N TRP A 53 -2.02 -3.62 -2.95
CA TRP A 53 -0.72 -3.00 -3.22
C TRP A 53 0.39 -3.90 -2.72
N MET A 54 1.55 -3.78 -3.36
CA MET A 54 2.72 -4.59 -3.06
C MET A 54 3.87 -3.69 -2.62
N ARG A 55 4.48 -4.04 -1.51
CA ARG A 55 5.63 -3.32 -0.94
C ARG A 55 6.82 -4.26 -0.85
N ARG A 56 8.01 -3.66 -0.94
CA ARG A 56 9.26 -4.42 -0.83
C ARG A 56 10.06 -3.92 0.35
N PHE A 57 10.60 -4.84 1.12
CA PHE A 57 11.48 -4.54 2.24
C PHE A 57 12.77 -5.35 2.10
N ASN A 58 13.89 -4.77 2.55
CA ASN A 58 15.17 -5.47 2.50
C ASN A 58 15.34 -6.45 3.65
N SER A 59 14.62 -6.22 4.76
CA SER A 59 14.70 -7.08 5.94
C SER A 59 13.45 -6.88 6.80
N GLU A 60 13.23 -7.83 7.71
CA GLU A 60 12.15 -7.72 8.69
C GLU A 60 12.34 -6.52 9.61
N ALA A 61 13.58 -6.23 9.98
CA ALA A 61 13.90 -5.06 10.80
C ALA A 61 13.54 -3.76 10.09
N GLU A 62 13.79 -3.68 8.77
CA GLU A 62 13.42 -2.52 7.96
C GLU A 62 11.91 -2.35 7.92
N ARG A 63 11.19 -3.47 7.73
CA ARG A 63 9.73 -3.44 7.72
C ARG A 63 9.17 -2.87 9.02
N GLU A 64 9.67 -3.35 10.15
CA GLU A 64 9.23 -2.88 11.45
C GLU A 64 9.55 -1.41 11.66
N ARG A 65 10.74 -0.98 11.26
CA ARG A 65 11.16 0.41 11.39
C ARG A 65 10.25 1.35 10.60
N ILE A 66 9.92 0.98 9.38
CA ILE A 66 9.10 1.80 8.49
C ILE A 66 7.64 1.80 8.93
N CYS A 67 7.09 0.63 9.24
CA CYS A 67 5.67 0.51 9.57
C CYS A 67 5.33 1.02 10.97
N ASN A 68 6.29 1.01 11.90
CA ASN A 68 6.06 1.45 13.26
C ASN A 68 6.58 2.86 13.54
N ALA A 69 7.14 3.50 12.54
CA ALA A 69 7.69 4.86 12.69
C ALA A 69 6.60 5.92 12.79
#